data_b1fb5775a0c7c3f4ce0b95af947cd1c9
#
_entry.id   b1fb5775a0c7c3f4ce0b95af947cd1c9
#
_cell.length_a   1.000
_cell.length_b   1.000
_cell.length_c   1.000
_cell.angle_alpha   90.00
_cell.angle_beta   90.00
_cell.angle_gamma   90.00
#
_symmetry.space_group_name_H-M   'P 1'
#
loop_
_entity.id
_entity.type
_entity.pdbx_description
1 polymer ?
#
loop_
_entity_poly.entity_id
_entity_poly.type
_entity_poly.pdbx_seq_one_letter_code
_entity_poly.pdbx_strand_id
1 'polypeptide(L)'
;MLNRWLVTCDVRDEHGDPVHLTSHQWRHTFACRLINRDVPQEVIRVLLDHESTQMTAHYAKITDQTVRRRWEEATKVNIKGEQVTLDPDGPLAQAQWAKTRYGIATQTLPNGYCGLPIQKRCPHANACLTCPVFITGPEFLPELHQQRHRTLTLIGTAQASGQTRVTEMNKQVMANLDRMIGELQASNDDAPEAADAG
;
A
#
# COMPACT_ATOMS: atom_id res chain seq x y z
N MET A 1 -37.57 4.08 -20.45
CA MET A 1 -37.14 5.11 -21.43
C MET A 1 -35.76 4.86 -21.98
N LEU A 2 -34.69 4.65 -21.17
CA LEU A 2 -33.30 4.50 -21.63
C LEU A 2 -33.11 3.38 -22.65
N ASN A 3 -33.53 2.15 -22.33
CA ASN A 3 -33.34 1.01 -23.24
C ASN A 3 -34.10 1.17 -24.57
N ARG A 4 -35.24 1.85 -24.58
CA ARG A 4 -35.94 2.18 -25.79
C ARG A 4 -35.15 3.16 -26.67
N TRP A 5 -34.47 4.13 -26.05
CA TRP A 5 -33.58 5.04 -26.73
C TRP A 5 -32.33 4.32 -27.28
N LEU A 6 -31.71 3.42 -26.50
CA LEU A 6 -30.57 2.61 -26.94
C LEU A 6 -30.91 1.78 -28.19
N VAL A 7 -32.10 1.17 -28.23
CA VAL A 7 -32.60 0.43 -29.40
C VAL A 7 -32.80 1.36 -30.59
N THR A 8 -33.41 2.55 -30.37
CA THR A 8 -33.64 3.53 -31.45
C THR A 8 -32.33 4.06 -32.03
N CYS A 9 -31.28 4.19 -31.21
CA CYS A 9 -29.97 4.64 -31.66
C CYS A 9 -29.08 3.48 -32.15
N ASP A 10 -29.58 2.25 -32.20
CA ASP A 10 -28.86 1.02 -32.59
C ASP A 10 -27.51 0.87 -31.87
N VAL A 11 -27.49 1.15 -30.54
CA VAL A 11 -26.28 1.01 -29.72
C VAL A 11 -26.00 -0.49 -29.48
N ARG A 12 -24.83 -0.94 -29.92
CA ARG A 12 -24.38 -2.32 -29.81
C ARG A 12 -23.12 -2.44 -28.96
N ASP A 13 -22.92 -3.61 -28.35
CA ASP A 13 -21.68 -3.94 -27.64
C ASP A 13 -20.55 -4.37 -28.59
N GLU A 14 -19.41 -4.76 -28.04
CA GLU A 14 -18.23 -5.23 -28.79
C GLU A 14 -18.46 -6.51 -29.58
N HIS A 15 -19.51 -7.25 -29.26
CA HIS A 15 -19.91 -8.49 -29.96
C HIS A 15 -20.99 -8.22 -31.01
N GLY A 16 -21.48 -6.99 -31.13
CA GLY A 16 -22.54 -6.58 -32.05
C GLY A 16 -23.95 -6.81 -31.54
N ASP A 17 -24.11 -7.19 -30.26
CA ASP A 17 -25.41 -7.41 -29.65
C ASP A 17 -26.03 -6.09 -29.15
N PRO A 18 -27.37 -5.95 -29.16
CA PRO A 18 -28.05 -4.76 -28.65
C PRO A 18 -27.76 -4.53 -27.15
N VAL A 19 -27.29 -3.34 -26.80
CA VAL A 19 -27.00 -2.99 -25.41
C VAL A 19 -28.29 -2.80 -24.63
N HIS A 20 -28.41 -3.53 -23.52
CA HIS A 20 -29.45 -3.35 -22.53
C HIS A 20 -28.88 -2.94 -21.18
N LEU A 21 -29.27 -1.77 -20.67
CA LEU A 21 -28.78 -1.22 -19.42
C LEU A 21 -29.86 -1.22 -18.34
N THR A 22 -29.49 -1.69 -17.14
CA THR A 22 -30.35 -1.66 -15.95
C THR A 22 -29.93 -0.48 -15.04
N SER A 23 -30.85 -0.02 -14.20
CA SER A 23 -30.54 0.99 -13.18
C SER A 23 -29.43 0.53 -12.24
N HIS A 24 -29.35 -0.78 -11.96
CA HIS A 24 -28.32 -1.36 -11.13
C HIS A 24 -26.92 -1.27 -11.77
N GLN A 25 -26.80 -1.51 -13.07
CA GLN A 25 -25.52 -1.37 -13.80
C GLN A 25 -25.05 0.08 -13.82
N TRP A 26 -25.96 1.06 -13.94
CA TRP A 26 -25.62 2.47 -13.83
C TRP A 26 -25.10 2.83 -12.43
N ARG A 27 -25.81 2.39 -11.41
CA ARG A 27 -25.41 2.59 -10.01
C ARG A 27 -24.06 1.98 -9.73
N HIS A 28 -23.81 0.76 -10.22
CA HIS A 28 -22.51 0.10 -10.13
C HIS A 28 -21.39 0.90 -10.82
N THR A 29 -21.60 1.31 -12.06
CA THR A 29 -20.61 2.10 -12.82
C THR A 29 -20.32 3.43 -12.14
N PHE A 30 -21.34 4.11 -11.63
CA PHE A 30 -21.20 5.36 -10.90
C PHE A 30 -20.36 5.18 -9.64
N ALA A 31 -20.68 4.19 -8.78
CA ALA A 31 -19.93 3.89 -7.58
C ALA A 31 -18.45 3.56 -7.88
N CYS A 32 -18.19 2.68 -8.87
CA CYS A 32 -16.84 2.31 -9.27
C CYS A 32 -16.03 3.53 -9.76
N ARG A 33 -16.65 4.44 -10.51
CA ARG A 33 -16.00 5.68 -10.98
C ARG A 33 -15.62 6.61 -9.82
N LEU A 34 -16.50 6.76 -8.84
CA LEU A 34 -16.24 7.61 -7.67
C LEU A 34 -15.10 7.04 -6.82
N ILE A 35 -15.11 5.73 -6.54
CA ILE A 35 -14.03 5.07 -5.78
C ILE A 35 -12.67 5.24 -6.48
N ASN A 36 -12.63 5.07 -7.81
CA ASN A 36 -11.40 5.25 -8.57
C ASN A 36 -10.97 6.72 -8.75
N ARG A 37 -11.80 7.67 -8.28
CA ARG A 37 -11.47 9.10 -8.15
C ARG A 37 -11.26 9.52 -6.69
N ASP A 38 -10.98 8.56 -5.82
CA ASP A 38 -10.64 8.76 -4.42
C ASP A 38 -11.76 9.36 -3.56
N VAL A 39 -13.02 9.26 -4.01
CA VAL A 39 -14.16 9.64 -3.17
C VAL A 39 -14.28 8.60 -2.04
N PRO A 40 -14.31 9.02 -0.77
CA PRO A 40 -14.45 8.11 0.36
C PRO A 40 -15.69 7.23 0.24
N GLN A 41 -15.53 5.94 0.62
CA GLN A 41 -16.63 4.95 0.51
C GLN A 41 -17.89 5.39 1.27
N GLU A 42 -17.72 6.09 2.39
CA GLU A 42 -18.82 6.60 3.19
C GLU A 42 -19.63 7.68 2.45
N VAL A 43 -18.97 8.57 1.73
CA VAL A 43 -19.61 9.56 0.88
C VAL A 43 -20.41 8.87 -0.24
N ILE A 44 -19.86 7.84 -0.84
CA ILE A 44 -20.53 7.04 -1.89
C ILE A 44 -21.74 6.32 -1.30
N ARG A 45 -21.64 5.80 -0.08
CA ARG A 45 -22.75 5.18 0.65
C ARG A 45 -23.94 6.14 0.76
N VAL A 46 -23.67 7.36 1.22
CA VAL A 46 -24.70 8.40 1.37
C VAL A 46 -25.30 8.79 0.00
N LEU A 47 -24.46 9.02 -1.01
CA LEU A 47 -24.91 9.39 -2.37
C LEU A 47 -25.79 8.31 -3.03
N LEU A 48 -25.58 7.05 -2.68
CA LEU A 48 -26.33 5.92 -3.22
C LEU A 48 -27.50 5.50 -2.32
N ASP A 49 -27.69 6.16 -1.19
CA ASP A 49 -28.72 5.83 -0.19
C ASP A 49 -28.62 4.35 0.25
N HIS A 50 -27.39 3.91 0.54
CA HIS A 50 -27.14 2.56 1.03
C HIS A 50 -27.24 2.51 2.56
N GLU A 51 -27.97 1.54 3.10
CA GLU A 51 -28.12 1.34 4.55
C GLU A 51 -26.80 0.96 5.24
N SER A 52 -25.88 0.28 4.53
CA SER A 52 -24.60 -0.15 5.09
C SER A 52 -23.43 0.05 4.14
N THR A 53 -22.22 0.19 4.71
CA THR A 53 -20.96 0.22 3.95
C THR A 53 -20.68 -1.08 3.20
N GLN A 54 -21.19 -2.22 3.69
CA GLN A 54 -21.08 -3.50 3.01
C GLN A 54 -21.78 -3.51 1.64
N MET A 55 -22.94 -2.84 1.53
CA MET A 55 -23.62 -2.69 0.23
C MET A 55 -22.76 -1.89 -0.76
N THR A 56 -22.07 -0.88 -0.28
CA THR A 56 -21.16 -0.08 -1.12
C THR A 56 -19.88 -0.84 -1.46
N ALA A 57 -19.38 -1.70 -0.58
CA ALA A 57 -18.17 -2.51 -0.80
C ALA A 57 -18.30 -3.46 -2.00
N HIS A 58 -19.51 -3.96 -2.33
CA HIS A 58 -19.75 -4.76 -3.52
C HIS A 58 -19.44 -4.01 -4.83
N TYR A 59 -19.50 -2.68 -4.80
CA TYR A 59 -19.22 -1.82 -5.96
C TYR A 59 -17.77 -1.32 -5.97
N ALA A 60 -17.01 -1.57 -4.91
CA ALA A 60 -15.66 -1.08 -4.72
C ALA A 60 -14.63 -1.90 -5.53
N LYS A 61 -14.80 -1.99 -6.84
CA LYS A 61 -13.76 -2.52 -7.72
C LYS A 61 -12.69 -1.45 -7.95
N ILE A 62 -11.64 -1.50 -7.16
CA ILE A 62 -10.47 -0.63 -7.33
C ILE A 62 -9.68 -1.16 -8.53
N THR A 63 -9.42 -0.29 -9.50
CA THR A 63 -8.60 -0.65 -10.67
C THR A 63 -7.14 -0.82 -10.27
N ASP A 64 -6.39 -1.66 -10.99
CA ASP A 64 -4.96 -1.86 -10.76
C ASP A 64 -4.17 -0.54 -10.85
N GLN A 65 -4.58 0.36 -11.73
CA GLN A 65 -4.00 1.70 -11.85
C GLN A 65 -4.23 2.55 -10.58
N THR A 66 -5.40 2.49 -9.96
CA THR A 66 -5.69 3.19 -8.71
C THR A 66 -4.89 2.60 -7.55
N VAL A 67 -4.80 1.25 -7.46
CA VAL A 67 -3.97 0.56 -6.46
C VAL A 67 -2.52 0.99 -6.59
N ARG A 68 -1.99 1.01 -7.82
CA ARG A 68 -0.63 1.45 -8.11
C ARG A 68 -0.40 2.89 -7.66
N ARG A 69 -1.26 3.82 -8.08
CA ARG A 69 -1.16 5.24 -7.71
C ARG A 69 -1.14 5.42 -6.19
N ARG A 70 -2.08 4.80 -5.48
CA ARG A 70 -2.14 4.87 -4.01
C ARG A 70 -0.90 4.28 -3.34
N TRP A 71 -0.38 3.20 -3.89
CA TRP A 71 0.85 2.60 -3.38
C TRP A 71 2.08 3.48 -3.66
N GLU A 72 2.12 4.18 -4.80
CA GLU A 72 3.19 5.12 -5.16
C GLU A 72 3.14 6.39 -4.29
N GLU A 73 1.95 6.91 -3.99
CA GLU A 73 1.73 8.06 -3.11
C GLU A 73 2.10 7.77 -1.64
N ALA A 74 1.95 6.54 -1.19
CA ALA A 74 2.28 6.17 0.18
C ALA A 74 3.80 6.24 0.41
N THR A 75 4.22 6.94 1.46
CA THR A 75 5.63 7.04 1.84
C THR A 75 6.19 5.67 2.22
N LYS A 76 7.34 5.34 1.67
CA LYS A 76 8.11 4.12 1.98
C LYS A 76 9.56 4.47 2.11
N VAL A 77 10.22 3.86 3.07
CA VAL A 77 11.64 4.08 3.31
C VAL A 77 12.42 2.76 3.32
N ASN A 78 13.68 2.83 2.90
CA ASN A 78 14.64 1.76 3.05
C ASN A 78 15.35 1.83 4.41
N ILE A 79 16.29 0.92 4.69
CA ILE A 79 17.04 0.87 5.95
C ILE A 79 17.91 2.10 6.22
N LYS A 80 18.12 2.97 5.22
CA LYS A 80 18.88 4.22 5.35
C LYS A 80 17.99 5.41 5.67
N GLY A 81 16.65 5.23 5.70
CA GLY A 81 15.68 6.30 5.79
C GLY A 81 15.42 7.02 4.45
N GLU A 82 15.96 6.53 3.32
CA GLU A 82 15.75 7.13 2.01
C GLU A 82 14.38 6.71 1.48
N GLN A 83 13.62 7.67 0.93
CA GLN A 83 12.32 7.39 0.32
C GLN A 83 12.51 6.50 -0.94
N VAL A 84 11.67 5.48 -1.06
CA VAL A 84 11.65 4.56 -2.19
C VAL A 84 10.50 4.92 -3.11
N THR A 85 10.80 5.43 -4.30
CA THR A 85 9.82 5.75 -5.34
C THR A 85 9.98 4.80 -6.53
N LEU A 86 8.86 4.46 -7.19
CA LEU A 86 8.89 3.87 -8.52
C LEU A 86 8.86 5.02 -9.53
N ASP A 87 9.68 4.92 -10.59
CA ASP A 87 9.57 5.85 -11.72
C ASP A 87 8.28 5.52 -12.50
N PRO A 88 7.22 6.35 -12.42
CA PRO A 88 5.94 6.05 -13.04
C PRO A 88 6.00 6.13 -14.57
N ASP A 89 6.95 6.88 -15.12
CA ASP A 89 7.08 7.17 -16.55
C ASP A 89 8.17 6.32 -17.23
N GLY A 90 8.87 5.49 -16.48
CA GLY A 90 9.91 4.61 -16.99
C GLY A 90 9.38 3.56 -17.97
N PRO A 91 10.15 3.21 -19.03
CA PRO A 91 9.73 2.24 -20.04
C PRO A 91 9.45 0.84 -19.49
N LEU A 92 9.90 0.53 -18.29
CA LEU A 92 9.67 -0.73 -17.58
C LEU A 92 8.72 -0.57 -16.38
N ALA A 93 8.07 0.57 -16.22
CA ALA A 93 7.25 0.89 -15.04
C ALA A 93 6.14 -0.14 -14.77
N GLN A 94 5.43 -0.60 -15.81
CA GLN A 94 4.41 -1.64 -15.65
C GLN A 94 4.98 -3.00 -15.25
N ALA A 95 6.11 -3.39 -15.82
CA ALA A 95 6.77 -4.65 -15.48
C ALA A 95 7.36 -4.60 -14.04
N GLN A 96 7.88 -3.45 -13.62
CA GLN A 96 8.32 -3.22 -12.25
C GLN A 96 7.14 -3.26 -11.28
N TRP A 97 6.02 -2.62 -11.61
CA TRP A 97 4.81 -2.66 -10.79
C TRP A 97 4.27 -4.08 -10.62
N ALA A 98 4.18 -4.86 -11.70
CA ALA A 98 3.73 -6.26 -11.63
C ALA A 98 4.64 -7.09 -10.72
N LYS A 99 5.96 -6.92 -10.81
CA LYS A 99 6.94 -7.58 -9.94
C LYS A 99 6.82 -7.13 -8.49
N THR A 100 6.65 -5.83 -8.24
CA THR A 100 6.50 -5.26 -6.91
C THR A 100 5.20 -5.76 -6.26
N ARG A 101 4.08 -5.73 -6.97
CA ARG A 101 2.79 -6.22 -6.49
C ARG A 101 2.84 -7.71 -6.12
N TYR A 102 3.47 -8.52 -6.97
CA TYR A 102 3.66 -9.95 -6.66
C TYR A 102 4.58 -10.14 -5.46
N GLY A 103 5.66 -9.37 -5.36
CA GLY A 103 6.58 -9.38 -4.23
C GLY A 103 5.86 -9.00 -2.93
N ILE A 104 5.07 -7.93 -2.91
CA ILE A 104 4.25 -7.54 -1.76
C ILE A 104 3.33 -8.68 -1.33
N ALA A 105 2.59 -9.26 -2.27
CA ALA A 105 1.63 -10.33 -1.98
C ALA A 105 2.27 -11.61 -1.42
N THR A 106 3.51 -11.90 -1.81
CA THR A 106 4.19 -13.17 -1.48
C THR A 106 5.33 -13.03 -0.47
N GLN A 107 5.82 -11.82 -0.22
CA GLN A 107 7.02 -11.53 0.59
C GLN A 107 6.77 -10.44 1.63
N THR A 108 5.52 -10.25 2.07
CA THR A 108 5.21 -9.36 3.20
C THR A 108 5.83 -9.90 4.47
N LEU A 109 6.55 -9.03 5.19
CA LEU A 109 7.16 -9.31 6.48
C LEU A 109 6.33 -8.65 7.59
N PRO A 110 6.46 -9.07 8.86
CA PRO A 110 5.72 -8.44 9.96
C PRO A 110 5.95 -6.92 10.09
N ASN A 111 7.09 -6.43 9.62
CA ASN A 111 7.56 -5.05 9.79
C ASN A 111 7.88 -4.34 8.45
N GLY A 112 7.48 -4.92 7.30
CA GLY A 112 7.75 -4.32 5.99
C GLY A 112 7.64 -5.29 4.83
N TYR A 113 8.33 -4.97 3.76
CA TYR A 113 8.31 -5.72 2.50
C TYR A 113 9.72 -6.11 2.07
N CYS A 114 9.84 -7.28 1.44
CA CYS A 114 11.08 -7.73 0.82
C CYS A 114 11.11 -7.32 -0.66
N GLY A 115 12.01 -6.42 -1.03
CA GLY A 115 12.24 -6.00 -2.42
C GLY A 115 13.17 -6.95 -3.22
N LEU A 116 13.52 -8.12 -2.68
CA LEU A 116 14.34 -9.08 -3.41
C LEU A 116 13.55 -9.68 -4.57
N PRO A 117 14.11 -9.76 -5.80
CA PRO A 117 13.46 -10.45 -6.90
C PRO A 117 13.16 -11.92 -6.56
N ILE A 118 11.94 -12.37 -6.90
CA ILE A 118 11.40 -13.69 -6.55
C ILE A 118 12.29 -14.85 -7.04
N GLN A 119 12.99 -14.64 -8.15
CA GLN A 119 13.92 -15.63 -8.72
C GLN A 119 15.21 -15.77 -7.91
N LYS A 120 15.47 -14.84 -6.98
CA LYS A 120 16.67 -14.86 -6.14
C LYS A 120 16.35 -15.43 -4.77
N ARG A 121 17.19 -16.36 -4.32
CA ARG A 121 17.12 -16.87 -2.95
C ARG A 121 17.72 -15.86 -1.98
N CYS A 122 17.03 -15.60 -0.86
CA CYS A 122 17.55 -14.72 0.17
C CYS A 122 18.84 -15.29 0.78
N PRO A 123 19.98 -14.56 0.71
CA PRO A 123 21.24 -15.02 1.27
C PRO A 123 21.30 -14.87 2.80
N HIS A 124 20.43 -14.07 3.41
CA HIS A 124 20.46 -13.68 4.82
C HIS A 124 19.09 -13.81 5.47
N ALA A 125 18.66 -15.04 5.77
CA ALA A 125 17.41 -15.26 6.48
C ALA A 125 17.38 -14.47 7.80
N ASN A 126 16.26 -13.76 8.08
CA ASN A 126 16.01 -13.01 9.31
C ASN A 126 16.87 -11.74 9.54
N ALA A 127 17.70 -11.31 8.58
CA ALA A 127 18.52 -10.10 8.68
C ALA A 127 17.90 -8.89 7.95
N CYS A 128 16.56 -8.80 7.88
CA CYS A 128 15.85 -7.80 7.09
C CYS A 128 16.18 -6.36 7.49
N LEU A 129 16.31 -6.08 8.77
CA LEU A 129 16.62 -4.71 9.27
C LEU A 129 18.02 -4.19 8.93
N THR A 130 18.88 -5.04 8.37
CA THR A 130 20.20 -4.66 7.82
C THR A 130 20.27 -4.92 6.31
N CYS A 131 19.18 -5.35 5.70
CA CYS A 131 19.13 -5.72 4.28
C CYS A 131 18.84 -4.50 3.39
N PRO A 132 19.66 -4.22 2.36
CA PRO A 132 19.48 -3.03 1.51
C PRO A 132 18.21 -3.06 0.64
N VAL A 133 17.58 -4.22 0.48
CA VAL A 133 16.32 -4.38 -0.27
C VAL A 133 15.08 -4.46 0.64
N PHE A 134 15.23 -4.22 1.93
CA PHE A 134 14.12 -4.10 2.86
C PHE A 134 13.44 -2.73 2.70
N ILE A 135 12.11 -2.73 2.67
CA ILE A 135 11.27 -1.54 2.50
C ILE A 135 10.18 -1.58 3.57
N THR A 136 9.89 -0.45 4.18
CA THR A 136 8.83 -0.31 5.18
C THR A 136 8.00 0.95 4.94
N GLY A 137 6.86 1.06 5.58
CA GLY A 137 5.93 2.18 5.44
C GLY A 137 5.27 2.56 6.77
N PRO A 138 4.46 3.65 6.78
CA PRO A 138 3.80 4.15 7.99
C PRO A 138 2.92 3.11 8.69
N GLU A 139 2.33 2.18 7.94
CA GLU A 139 1.49 1.09 8.45
C GLU A 139 2.22 0.15 9.40
N PHE A 140 3.56 0.10 9.33
CA PHE A 140 4.40 -0.73 10.19
C PHE A 140 5.01 0.03 11.39
N LEU A 141 4.74 1.31 11.57
CA LEU A 141 5.28 2.11 12.68
C LEU A 141 5.09 1.46 14.06
N PRO A 142 3.90 0.92 14.41
CA PRO A 142 3.73 0.27 15.70
C PRO A 142 4.68 -0.93 15.90
N GLU A 143 4.88 -1.75 14.88
CA GLU A 143 5.78 -2.90 14.94
C GLU A 143 7.26 -2.47 14.97
N LEU A 144 7.62 -1.43 14.21
CA LEU A 144 8.97 -0.87 14.24
C LEU A 144 9.33 -0.31 15.62
N HIS A 145 8.41 0.40 16.29
CA HIS A 145 8.59 0.86 17.66
C HIS A 145 8.73 -0.30 18.66
N GLN A 146 7.92 -1.33 18.53
CA GLN A 146 8.01 -2.52 19.38
C GLN A 146 9.35 -3.22 19.18
N GLN A 147 9.80 -3.35 17.93
CA GLN A 147 11.08 -3.97 17.60
C GLN A 147 12.27 -3.13 18.09
N ARG A 148 12.17 -1.80 18.00
CA ARG A 148 13.13 -0.87 18.59
C ARG A 148 13.27 -1.09 20.10
N HIS A 149 12.16 -1.18 20.80
CA HIS A 149 12.16 -1.44 22.25
C HIS A 149 12.82 -2.78 22.61
N ARG A 150 12.47 -3.86 21.91
CA ARG A 150 13.07 -5.19 22.09
C ARG A 150 14.57 -5.16 21.82
N THR A 151 15.01 -4.47 20.77
CA THR A 151 16.43 -4.34 20.41
C THR A 151 17.21 -3.57 21.48
N LEU A 152 16.63 -2.51 22.04
CA LEU A 152 17.24 -1.75 23.13
C LEU A 152 17.43 -2.61 24.38
N THR A 153 16.43 -3.40 24.76
CA THR A 153 16.51 -4.35 25.88
C THR A 153 17.60 -5.39 25.64
N LEU A 154 17.68 -5.93 24.42
CA LEU A 154 18.71 -6.90 24.05
C LEU A 154 20.12 -6.31 24.14
N ILE A 155 20.32 -5.07 23.68
CA ILE A 155 21.60 -4.36 23.80
C ILE A 155 22.00 -4.22 25.26
N GLY A 156 21.08 -3.78 26.14
CA GLY A 156 21.35 -3.64 27.56
C GLY A 156 21.76 -4.97 28.22
N THR A 157 21.04 -6.04 27.93
CA THR A 157 21.36 -7.40 28.45
C THR A 157 22.70 -7.90 27.94
N ALA A 158 22.97 -7.71 26.64
CA ALA A 158 24.25 -8.13 26.05
C ALA A 158 25.45 -7.35 26.60
N GLN A 159 25.29 -6.06 26.85
CA GLN A 159 26.30 -5.22 27.48
C GLN A 159 26.59 -5.67 28.92
N ALA A 160 25.55 -5.89 29.72
CA ALA A 160 25.69 -6.38 31.12
C ALA A 160 26.38 -7.77 31.18
N SER A 161 26.21 -8.59 30.13
CA SER A 161 26.84 -9.92 30.02
C SER A 161 28.18 -9.91 29.31
N GLY A 162 28.74 -8.74 28.92
CA GLY A 162 30.01 -8.64 28.22
C GLY A 162 30.04 -9.16 26.79
N GLN A 163 28.86 -9.32 26.16
CA GLN A 163 28.73 -9.87 24.80
C GLN A 163 28.90 -8.77 23.74
N THR A 164 30.15 -8.34 23.54
CA THR A 164 30.50 -7.19 22.68
C THR A 164 29.98 -7.33 21.25
N ARG A 165 30.16 -8.50 20.64
CA ARG A 165 29.73 -8.74 19.25
C ARG A 165 28.21 -8.63 19.07
N VAL A 166 27.42 -9.19 20.00
CA VAL A 166 25.96 -9.09 19.99
C VAL A 166 25.53 -7.64 20.15
N THR A 167 26.20 -6.91 21.02
CA THR A 167 25.96 -5.48 21.24
C THR A 167 26.21 -4.67 19.95
N GLU A 168 27.33 -4.86 19.27
CA GLU A 168 27.68 -4.15 18.03
C GLU A 168 26.68 -4.41 16.90
N MET A 169 26.34 -5.69 16.67
CA MET A 169 25.36 -6.07 15.64
C MET A 169 23.99 -5.42 15.91
N ASN A 170 23.53 -5.41 17.14
CA ASN A 170 22.24 -4.84 17.49
C ASN A 170 22.24 -3.29 17.52
N LYS A 171 23.38 -2.65 17.77
CA LYS A 171 23.53 -1.19 17.59
C LYS A 171 23.32 -0.77 16.14
N GLN A 172 23.80 -1.55 15.17
CA GLN A 172 23.53 -1.29 13.75
C GLN A 172 22.03 -1.40 13.41
N VAL A 173 21.38 -2.46 13.92
CA VAL A 173 19.92 -2.64 13.78
C VAL A 173 19.17 -1.46 14.40
N MET A 174 19.57 -1.03 15.60
CA MET A 174 18.97 0.12 16.29
C MET A 174 19.08 1.39 15.45
N ALA A 175 20.27 1.69 14.92
CA ALA A 175 20.49 2.88 14.11
C ALA A 175 19.65 2.88 12.81
N ASN A 176 19.40 1.71 12.23
CA ASN A 176 18.52 1.58 11.07
C ASN A 176 17.04 1.80 11.45
N LEU A 177 16.59 1.23 12.57
CA LEU A 177 15.23 1.43 13.10
C LEU A 177 14.98 2.91 13.42
N ASP A 178 15.92 3.59 14.08
CA ASP A 178 15.79 5.01 14.43
C ASP A 178 15.64 5.88 13.15
N ARG A 179 16.41 5.59 12.10
CA ARG A 179 16.31 6.32 10.82
C ARG A 179 14.97 6.08 10.12
N MET A 180 14.55 4.82 10.01
CA MET A 180 13.28 4.47 9.36
C MET A 180 12.10 5.10 10.09
N ILE A 181 12.06 5.00 11.42
CA ILE A 181 10.99 5.56 12.25
C ILE A 181 10.97 7.09 12.13
N GLY A 182 12.14 7.74 12.22
CA GLY A 182 12.25 9.20 12.14
C GLY A 182 11.72 9.75 10.81
N GLU A 183 12.10 9.14 9.69
CA GLU A 183 11.63 9.56 8.35
C GLU A 183 10.13 9.32 8.17
N LEU A 184 9.61 8.17 8.61
CA LEU A 184 8.19 7.86 8.51
C LEU A 184 7.34 8.78 9.39
N GLN A 185 7.82 9.20 10.56
CA GLN A 185 7.13 10.16 11.41
C GLN A 185 7.16 11.57 10.81
N ALA A 186 8.31 12.04 10.33
CA ALA A 186 8.43 13.34 9.67
C ALA A 186 7.48 13.43 8.44
N SER A 187 7.44 12.39 7.62
CA SER A 187 6.56 12.34 6.45
C SER A 187 5.07 12.27 6.81
N ASN A 188 4.73 11.78 8.00
CA ASN A 188 3.34 11.71 8.47
C ASN A 188 2.87 13.06 9.05
N ASP A 189 3.79 13.82 9.68
CA ASP A 189 3.52 15.16 10.22
C ASP A 189 3.36 16.20 9.09
N ASP A 190 4.03 16.01 7.95
CA ASP A 190 3.89 16.85 6.75
C ASP A 190 2.64 16.54 5.91
N ALA A 191 1.94 15.44 6.19
CA ALA A 191 0.67 15.14 5.54
C ALA A 191 -0.40 16.11 6.05
N PRO A 192 -1.09 16.90 5.17
CA PRO A 192 -2.16 17.79 5.63
C PRO A 192 -3.21 16.94 6.33
N GLU A 193 -3.49 17.32 7.58
CA GLU A 193 -4.56 16.75 8.39
C GLU A 193 -5.83 16.75 7.52
N ALA A 194 -6.29 15.56 7.15
CA ALA A 194 -7.56 15.43 6.46
C ALA A 194 -8.60 16.05 7.38
N ALA A 195 -9.07 17.25 7.02
CA ALA A 195 -10.00 18.03 7.79
C ALA A 195 -11.15 17.11 8.25
N ASP A 196 -11.23 16.96 9.55
CA ASP A 196 -12.32 16.30 10.25
C ASP A 196 -13.60 17.07 9.86
N ALA A 197 -14.30 16.56 8.85
CA ALA A 197 -15.60 17.05 8.47
C ALA A 197 -16.60 16.44 9.44
N GLY A 198 -16.84 17.19 10.54
CA GLY A 198 -17.89 16.92 11.51
C GLY A 198 -19.30 16.92 10.89
#